data_62978009de4a5e9be5e22b708cd5c71f
#
_entry.id   62978009de4a5e9be5e22b708cd5c71f
#
_cell.length_a   1.000
_cell.length_b   1.000
_cell.length_c   1.000
_cell.angle_alpha   90.00
_cell.angle_beta   90.00
_cell.angle_gamma   90.00
#
_symmetry.space_group_name_H-M   'P 1'
#
loop_
_entity.id
_entity.type
_entity.pdbx_description
1 polymer ?
#
loop_
_entity_poly.entity_id
_entity_poly.type
_entity_poly.pdbx_seq_one_letter_code
_entity_poly.pdbx_strand_id
1 'polypeptide(L)'
;MGDYGHWKKWILITSTLTCWAMQFGFLGLKDPSQYQSAIGLYVVSTLSYNICQAFWTPSFPQLARNTPEALASKQSFLNGELTETEFESVQMLQRNRLSNIAFGCMSIGYTTTLLIALGAAYGLHANESSAGNNKAAVVIIGVATGVWIICGTPWFFLEKPRAAALPKGETYFSVGAKAYWNAFKRIPRLTQTWLYLLGYFLISDGYATTNQIYGICQNAIVSYSTTTSTELYIVQGLSNAFGIMVFWLIQRRYKVRTKLILMINCGFLLVIPIWGCIGIGTDKFGFHNVWEVWAFSVIDCAAVAPFYAFAATMLSDICPKGREVTFFAIYALVSKSTAWIGPIVSGIIIDRTGNTWKGFPFSLGLTVAGYICISFVDVEKGKEQCERYVLEDPTLQKKE
;
A
#
# COMPACT_ATOMS: atom_id res chain seq x y z
N MET A 1 -17.81 9.61 -7.46
CA MET A 1 -18.27 9.77 -6.07
C MET A 1 -17.19 10.37 -5.16
N GLY A 2 -15.92 9.99 -5.27
CA GLY A 2 -14.84 10.53 -4.44
C GLY A 2 -14.44 11.98 -4.75
N ASP A 3 -14.49 12.39 -6.03
CA ASP A 3 -14.12 13.73 -6.48
C ASP A 3 -15.29 14.72 -6.51
N TYR A 4 -16.54 14.22 -6.45
CA TYR A 4 -17.77 15.01 -6.55
C TYR A 4 -18.76 14.65 -5.44
N GLY A 5 -19.43 15.67 -4.88
CA GLY A 5 -20.46 15.52 -3.86
C GLY A 5 -19.95 15.13 -2.47
N HIS A 6 -20.87 14.92 -1.55
CA HIS A 6 -20.56 14.66 -0.13
C HIS A 6 -20.47 13.16 0.21
N TRP A 7 -20.53 12.27 -0.78
CA TRP A 7 -20.63 10.82 -0.57
C TRP A 7 -19.34 10.16 -0.07
N LYS A 8 -18.17 10.78 -0.31
CA LYS A 8 -16.86 10.23 0.11
C LYS A 8 -16.86 9.84 1.58
N LYS A 9 -17.30 10.75 2.46
CA LYS A 9 -17.35 10.52 3.91
C LYS A 9 -18.28 9.36 4.27
N TRP A 10 -19.47 9.31 3.67
CA TRP A 10 -20.45 8.25 3.95
C TRP A 10 -20.01 6.88 3.44
N ILE A 11 -19.39 6.81 2.27
CA ILE A 11 -18.81 5.57 1.74
C ILE A 11 -17.70 5.08 2.67
N LEU A 12 -16.84 5.97 3.13
CA LEU A 12 -15.76 5.62 4.07
C LEU A 12 -16.33 5.10 5.39
N ILE A 13 -17.35 5.77 5.97
CA ILE A 13 -17.99 5.34 7.21
C ILE A 13 -18.66 3.98 7.04
N THR A 14 -19.48 3.81 6.02
CA THR A 14 -20.23 2.55 5.81
C THR A 14 -19.30 1.38 5.53
N SER A 15 -18.27 1.55 4.69
CA SER A 15 -17.29 0.50 4.42
C SER A 15 -16.48 0.14 5.66
N THR A 16 -16.09 1.12 6.48
CA THR A 16 -15.36 0.86 7.73
C THR A 16 -16.23 0.13 8.75
N LEU A 17 -17.47 0.56 8.95
CA LEU A 17 -18.42 -0.11 9.86
C LEU A 17 -18.72 -1.54 9.41
N THR A 18 -18.90 -1.77 8.11
CA THR A 18 -19.07 -3.12 7.56
C THR A 18 -17.84 -3.98 7.83
N CYS A 19 -16.63 -3.45 7.62
CA CYS A 19 -15.39 -4.16 7.91
C CYS A 19 -15.28 -4.55 9.38
N TRP A 20 -15.55 -3.63 10.31
CA TRP A 20 -15.55 -3.90 11.76
C TRP A 20 -16.58 -4.96 12.15
N ALA A 21 -17.81 -4.87 11.61
CA ALA A 21 -18.86 -5.85 11.89
C ALA A 21 -18.45 -7.26 11.42
N MET A 22 -17.85 -7.38 10.21
CA MET A 22 -17.37 -8.67 9.71
C MET A 22 -16.20 -9.21 10.55
N GLN A 23 -15.28 -8.36 10.99
CA GLN A 23 -14.16 -8.77 11.85
C GLN A 23 -14.66 -9.25 13.22
N PHE A 24 -15.64 -8.58 13.84
CA PHE A 24 -16.27 -9.07 15.06
C PHE A 24 -17.08 -10.36 14.84
N GLY A 25 -17.58 -10.59 13.62
CA GLY A 25 -18.22 -11.85 13.26
C GLY A 25 -17.33 -13.09 13.49
N PHE A 26 -16.00 -12.94 13.38
CA PHE A 26 -15.05 -14.03 13.69
C PHE A 26 -15.12 -14.48 15.15
N LEU A 27 -15.49 -13.62 16.10
CA LEU A 27 -15.66 -13.99 17.51
C LEU A 27 -16.79 -15.03 17.73
N GLY A 28 -17.73 -15.14 16.79
CA GLY A 28 -18.81 -16.12 16.81
C GLY A 28 -18.40 -17.51 16.30
N LEU A 29 -17.22 -17.64 15.69
CA LEU A 29 -16.75 -18.91 15.13
C LEU A 29 -16.12 -19.76 16.25
N LYS A 30 -16.75 -20.89 16.56
CA LYS A 30 -16.33 -21.78 17.65
C LYS A 30 -15.74 -23.10 17.14
N ASP A 31 -16.20 -23.57 15.99
CA ASP A 31 -15.86 -24.88 15.45
C ASP A 31 -15.14 -24.77 14.09
N PRO A 32 -14.14 -25.65 13.82
CA PRO A 32 -13.47 -25.73 12.52
C PRO A 32 -14.42 -26.02 11.35
N SER A 33 -15.58 -26.65 11.61
CA SER A 33 -16.61 -26.91 10.60
C SER A 33 -17.23 -25.64 10.00
N GLN A 34 -17.10 -24.49 10.67
CA GLN A 34 -17.64 -23.19 10.24
C GLN A 34 -16.69 -22.45 9.27
N TYR A 35 -15.75 -23.15 8.63
CA TYR A 35 -14.77 -22.55 7.71
C TYR A 35 -15.41 -21.78 6.55
N GLN A 36 -16.57 -22.22 6.06
CA GLN A 36 -17.29 -21.51 4.98
C GLN A 36 -17.76 -20.13 5.44
N SER A 37 -18.26 -20.02 6.69
CA SER A 37 -18.62 -18.73 7.28
C SER A 37 -17.39 -17.84 7.49
N ALA A 38 -16.26 -18.43 7.91
CA ALA A 38 -15.00 -17.70 8.02
C ALA A 38 -14.53 -17.13 6.68
N ILE A 39 -14.63 -17.90 5.60
CA ILE A 39 -14.31 -17.44 4.24
C ILE A 39 -15.24 -16.28 3.85
N GLY A 40 -16.54 -16.39 4.08
CA GLY A 40 -17.51 -15.33 3.79
C GLY A 40 -17.19 -14.03 4.54
N LEU A 41 -16.93 -14.12 5.84
CA LEU A 41 -16.53 -12.97 6.67
C LEU A 41 -15.22 -12.34 6.17
N TYR A 42 -14.24 -13.15 5.80
CA TYR A 42 -12.95 -12.70 5.27
C TYR A 42 -13.10 -11.95 3.95
N VAL A 43 -13.88 -12.50 3.00
CA VAL A 43 -14.09 -11.88 1.68
C VAL A 43 -14.77 -10.52 1.84
N VAL A 44 -15.86 -10.44 2.61
CA VAL A 44 -16.60 -9.18 2.81
C VAL A 44 -15.75 -8.16 3.56
N SER A 45 -15.02 -8.58 4.59
CA SER A 45 -14.10 -7.72 5.34
C SER A 45 -13.00 -7.15 4.43
N THR A 46 -12.37 -8.00 3.60
CA THR A 46 -11.30 -7.59 2.68
C THR A 46 -11.81 -6.63 1.60
N LEU A 47 -12.99 -6.88 1.03
CA LEU A 47 -13.62 -5.97 0.06
C LEU A 47 -13.90 -4.61 0.70
N SER A 48 -14.50 -4.60 1.88
CA SER A 48 -14.81 -3.36 2.62
C SER A 48 -13.55 -2.58 2.99
N TYR A 49 -12.50 -3.27 3.42
CA TYR A 49 -11.19 -2.68 3.69
C TYR A 49 -10.55 -2.05 2.44
N ASN A 50 -10.60 -2.73 1.30
CA ASN A 50 -10.06 -2.18 0.05
C ASN A 50 -10.82 -0.94 -0.42
N ILE A 51 -12.15 -0.90 -0.25
CA ILE A 51 -12.95 0.30 -0.51
C ILE A 51 -12.51 1.43 0.44
N CYS A 52 -12.37 1.15 1.73
CA CYS A 52 -11.88 2.11 2.72
C CYS A 52 -10.54 2.72 2.31
N GLN A 53 -9.57 1.89 1.93
CA GLN A 53 -8.24 2.32 1.46
C GLN A 53 -8.33 3.19 0.20
N ALA A 54 -9.17 2.84 -0.77
CA ALA A 54 -9.32 3.59 -2.02
C ALA A 54 -9.85 5.01 -1.80
N PHE A 55 -10.68 5.22 -0.77
CA PHE A 55 -11.21 6.54 -0.43
C PHE A 55 -10.35 7.32 0.58
N TRP A 56 -9.55 6.63 1.38
CA TRP A 56 -8.71 7.25 2.41
C TRP A 56 -7.37 7.75 1.84
N THR A 57 -6.68 6.93 1.06
CA THR A 57 -5.34 7.23 0.51
C THR A 57 -5.27 8.55 -0.28
N PRO A 58 -6.25 8.91 -1.13
CA PRO A 58 -6.23 10.18 -1.88
C PRO A 58 -6.34 11.44 -1.01
N SER A 59 -6.66 11.29 0.29
CA SER A 59 -6.72 12.42 1.21
C SER A 59 -5.34 12.99 1.55
N PHE A 60 -4.28 12.18 1.51
CA PHE A 60 -2.93 12.61 1.90
C PHE A 60 -2.33 13.69 1.00
N PRO A 61 -2.33 13.58 -0.33
CA PRO A 61 -1.84 14.65 -1.20
C PRO A 61 -2.58 15.97 -1.00
N GLN A 62 -3.89 15.91 -0.75
CA GLN A 62 -4.72 17.08 -0.49
C GLN A 62 -4.38 17.73 0.85
N LEU A 63 -4.17 16.93 1.91
CA LEU A 63 -3.74 17.42 3.21
C LEU A 63 -2.36 18.07 3.15
N ALA A 64 -1.42 17.47 2.41
CA ALA A 64 -0.06 17.99 2.26
C ALA A 64 -0.02 19.40 1.64
N ARG A 65 -0.90 19.69 0.68
CA ARG A 65 -1.02 21.03 0.06
C ARG A 65 -1.61 22.08 0.98
N ASN A 66 -2.30 21.69 2.04
CA ASN A 66 -2.96 22.58 2.99
C ASN A 66 -2.19 22.66 4.33
N THR A 67 -0.96 22.17 4.40
CA THR A 67 -0.11 22.39 5.58
C THR A 67 0.30 23.86 5.66
N PRO A 68 0.51 24.43 6.86
CA PRO A 68 0.92 25.82 7.02
C PRO A 68 2.17 26.17 6.20
N GLU A 69 3.16 25.27 6.17
CA GLU A 69 4.39 25.45 5.42
C GLU A 69 4.17 25.43 3.89
N ALA A 70 3.25 24.56 3.41
CA ALA A 70 2.92 24.50 1.98
C ALA A 70 2.15 25.76 1.53
N LEU A 71 1.27 26.28 2.37
CA LEU A 71 0.53 27.53 2.11
C LEU A 71 1.46 28.74 2.16
N ALA A 72 2.35 28.83 3.17
CA ALA A 72 3.35 29.88 3.26
C ALA A 72 4.27 29.91 2.03
N SER A 73 4.78 28.74 1.59
CA SER A 73 5.60 28.65 0.40
C SER A 73 4.86 29.05 -0.87
N LYS A 74 3.55 28.75 -0.96
CA LYS A 74 2.71 29.20 -2.08
C LYS A 74 2.59 30.72 -2.10
N GLN A 75 2.44 31.35 -0.94
CA GLN A 75 2.32 32.80 -0.83
C GLN A 75 3.65 33.51 -1.16
N SER A 76 4.78 33.01 -0.65
CA SER A 76 6.10 33.53 -1.00
C SER A 76 6.44 33.36 -2.50
N PHE A 77 6.00 32.26 -3.13
CA PHE A 77 6.12 32.08 -4.57
C PHE A 77 5.30 33.10 -5.36
N LEU A 78 4.03 33.34 -4.95
CA LEU A 78 3.17 34.36 -5.58
C LEU A 78 3.72 35.79 -5.41
N ASN A 79 4.43 36.05 -4.29
CA ASN A 79 5.11 37.32 -4.04
C ASN A 79 6.44 37.48 -4.82
N GLY A 80 6.89 36.43 -5.53
CA GLY A 80 8.17 36.44 -6.25
C GLY A 80 9.41 36.25 -5.36
N GLU A 81 9.24 35.85 -4.09
CA GLU A 81 10.32 35.64 -3.11
C GLU A 81 11.01 34.27 -3.27
N LEU A 82 10.32 33.30 -3.88
CA LEU A 82 10.82 31.94 -4.12
C LEU A 82 10.88 31.65 -5.61
N THR A 83 11.91 30.95 -6.03
CA THR A 83 11.99 30.37 -7.37
C THR A 83 11.05 29.18 -7.49
N GLU A 84 10.64 28.84 -8.71
CA GLU A 84 9.77 27.67 -8.97
C GLU A 84 10.36 26.38 -8.43
N THR A 85 11.67 26.18 -8.58
CA THR A 85 12.40 25.01 -8.08
C THR A 85 12.38 24.90 -6.55
N GLU A 86 12.50 26.03 -5.85
CA GLU A 86 12.42 26.08 -4.38
C GLU A 86 11.00 25.79 -3.90
N PHE A 87 9.98 26.40 -4.53
CA PHE A 87 8.59 26.14 -4.25
C PHE A 87 8.25 24.65 -4.42
N GLU A 88 8.62 24.03 -5.54
CA GLU A 88 8.40 22.62 -5.80
C GLU A 88 9.12 21.71 -4.78
N SER A 89 10.34 22.06 -4.39
CA SER A 89 11.10 21.35 -3.37
C SER A 89 10.36 21.32 -2.03
N VAL A 90 9.81 22.47 -1.59
CA VAL A 90 9.03 22.55 -0.36
C VAL A 90 7.76 21.70 -0.46
N GLN A 91 7.02 21.80 -1.57
CA GLN A 91 5.80 21.02 -1.78
C GLN A 91 6.08 19.51 -1.79
N MET A 92 7.17 19.06 -2.44
CA MET A 92 7.62 17.68 -2.45
C MET A 92 7.95 17.18 -1.04
N LEU A 93 8.73 17.97 -0.28
CA LEU A 93 9.10 17.60 1.09
C LEU A 93 7.87 17.48 2.02
N GLN A 94 6.87 18.36 1.89
CA GLN A 94 5.64 18.28 2.68
C GLN A 94 4.81 17.04 2.33
N ARG A 95 4.68 16.68 1.04
CA ARG A 95 4.01 15.45 0.62
C ARG A 95 4.70 14.22 1.19
N ASN A 96 6.02 14.13 1.06
CA ASN A 96 6.81 13.01 1.58
C ASN A 96 6.75 12.94 3.10
N ARG A 97 6.85 14.10 3.80
CA ARG A 97 6.73 14.17 5.26
C ARG A 97 5.40 13.59 5.73
N LEU A 98 4.29 14.02 5.15
CA LEU A 98 2.96 13.57 5.56
C LEU A 98 2.75 12.08 5.28
N SER A 99 3.18 11.61 4.09
CA SER A 99 3.13 10.20 3.73
C SER A 99 3.95 9.34 4.70
N ASN A 100 5.20 9.73 4.97
CA ASN A 100 6.08 8.99 5.87
C ASN A 100 5.57 8.97 7.32
N ILE A 101 5.00 10.09 7.81
CA ILE A 101 4.35 10.14 9.14
C ILE A 101 3.18 9.15 9.18
N ALA A 102 2.32 9.13 8.15
CA ALA A 102 1.17 8.25 8.11
C ALA A 102 1.58 6.76 8.12
N PHE A 103 2.55 6.37 7.28
CA PHE A 103 3.07 5.00 7.26
C PHE A 103 3.85 4.64 8.54
N GLY A 104 4.58 5.58 9.11
CA GLY A 104 5.26 5.41 10.41
C GLY A 104 4.27 5.16 11.54
N CYS A 105 3.22 5.98 11.64
CA CYS A 105 2.14 5.77 12.61
C CYS A 105 1.42 4.44 12.41
N MET A 106 1.21 4.04 11.14
CA MET A 106 0.64 2.74 10.82
C MET A 106 1.52 1.59 11.33
N SER A 107 2.84 1.66 11.11
CA SER A 107 3.78 0.62 11.56
C SER A 107 3.86 0.53 13.08
N ILE A 108 3.89 1.67 13.78
CA ILE A 108 3.88 1.72 15.25
C ILE A 108 2.55 1.16 15.80
N GLY A 109 1.42 1.60 15.23
CA GLY A 109 0.09 1.11 15.63
C GLY A 109 -0.05 -0.40 15.40
N TYR A 110 0.42 -0.91 14.26
CA TYR A 110 0.48 -2.32 13.94
C TYR A 110 1.28 -3.11 14.98
N THR A 111 2.51 -2.68 15.28
CA THR A 111 3.39 -3.34 16.27
C THR A 111 2.77 -3.30 17.67
N THR A 112 2.22 -2.16 18.09
CA THR A 112 1.56 -2.02 19.39
C THR A 112 0.37 -2.97 19.52
N THR A 113 -0.45 -3.07 18.47
CA THR A 113 -1.60 -4.00 18.41
C THR A 113 -1.14 -5.45 18.54
N LEU A 114 -0.04 -5.81 17.86
CA LEU A 114 0.52 -7.16 17.95
C LEU A 114 1.13 -7.48 19.32
N LEU A 115 1.74 -6.51 20.00
CA LEU A 115 2.21 -6.70 21.38
C LEU A 115 1.05 -6.98 22.35
N ILE A 116 -0.05 -6.26 22.22
CA ILE A 116 -1.27 -6.52 23.00
C ILE A 116 -1.83 -7.91 22.67
N ALA A 117 -1.86 -8.24 21.37
CA ALA A 117 -2.32 -9.55 20.89
C ALA A 117 -1.45 -10.71 21.40
N LEU A 118 -0.14 -10.52 21.42
CA LEU A 118 0.81 -11.49 21.96
C LEU A 118 0.57 -11.73 23.47
N GLY A 119 0.37 -10.67 24.24
CA GLY A 119 0.00 -10.77 25.66
C GLY A 119 -1.29 -11.57 25.87
N ALA A 120 -2.30 -11.34 25.02
CA ALA A 120 -3.55 -12.12 25.05
C ALA A 120 -3.32 -13.59 24.67
N ALA A 121 -2.46 -13.88 23.67
CA ALA A 121 -2.14 -15.25 23.25
C ALA A 121 -1.45 -16.07 24.38
N TYR A 122 -0.50 -15.45 25.07
CA TYR A 122 0.14 -16.07 26.24
C TYR A 122 -0.86 -16.28 27.39
N GLY A 123 -1.70 -15.29 27.68
CA GLY A 123 -2.74 -15.40 28.71
C GLY A 123 -3.80 -16.48 28.43
N LEU A 124 -4.00 -16.84 27.16
CA LEU A 124 -4.93 -17.88 26.72
C LEU A 124 -4.25 -19.26 26.54
N HIS A 125 -2.99 -19.39 26.92
CA HIS A 125 -2.23 -20.67 26.78
C HIS A 125 -2.26 -21.21 25.34
N ALA A 126 -2.10 -20.33 24.34
CA ALA A 126 -2.24 -20.66 22.93
C ALA A 126 -1.33 -21.80 22.46
N ASN A 127 -0.18 -22.01 23.12
CA ASN A 127 0.81 -23.02 22.77
C ASN A 127 0.50 -24.41 23.37
N GLU A 128 -0.45 -24.53 24.33
CA GLU A 128 -0.69 -25.76 25.06
C GLU A 128 -1.73 -26.65 24.37
N SER A 129 -2.63 -26.07 23.56
CA SER A 129 -3.67 -26.86 22.90
C SER A 129 -4.14 -26.21 21.58
N SER A 130 -4.60 -27.05 20.64
CA SER A 130 -5.21 -26.56 19.38
C SER A 130 -6.43 -25.65 19.63
N ALA A 131 -7.24 -25.96 20.64
CA ALA A 131 -8.39 -25.16 21.03
C ALA A 131 -7.95 -23.80 21.61
N GLY A 132 -6.88 -23.75 22.40
CA GLY A 132 -6.26 -22.51 22.92
C GLY A 132 -5.71 -21.65 21.78
N ASN A 133 -5.03 -22.28 20.82
CA ASN A 133 -4.49 -21.59 19.64
C ASN A 133 -5.61 -20.93 18.79
N ASN A 134 -6.71 -21.64 18.54
CA ASN A 134 -7.85 -21.11 17.81
C ASN A 134 -8.53 -19.95 18.57
N LYS A 135 -8.72 -20.09 19.89
CA LYS A 135 -9.26 -18.99 20.71
C LYS A 135 -8.36 -17.76 20.68
N ALA A 136 -7.05 -17.94 20.79
CA ALA A 136 -6.09 -16.86 20.72
C ALA A 136 -6.17 -16.13 19.36
N ALA A 137 -6.22 -16.85 18.24
CA ALA A 137 -6.35 -16.26 16.92
C ALA A 137 -7.61 -15.40 16.79
N VAL A 138 -8.75 -15.89 17.28
CA VAL A 138 -10.02 -15.15 17.27
C VAL A 138 -9.96 -13.89 18.16
N VAL A 139 -9.38 -14.01 19.36
CA VAL A 139 -9.21 -12.87 20.28
C VAL A 139 -8.29 -11.82 19.69
N ILE A 140 -7.21 -12.22 18.98
CA ILE A 140 -6.31 -11.30 18.29
C ILE A 140 -7.06 -10.45 17.26
N ILE A 141 -7.96 -11.06 16.47
CA ILE A 141 -8.79 -10.33 15.51
C ILE A 141 -9.67 -9.30 16.25
N GLY A 142 -10.29 -9.69 17.36
CA GLY A 142 -11.12 -8.81 18.18
C GLY A 142 -10.34 -7.63 18.75
N VAL A 143 -9.14 -7.86 19.28
CA VAL A 143 -8.23 -6.82 19.81
C VAL A 143 -7.82 -5.87 18.71
N ALA A 144 -7.38 -6.38 17.55
CA ALA A 144 -6.98 -5.55 16.41
C ALA A 144 -8.13 -4.66 15.93
N THR A 145 -9.35 -5.21 15.87
CA THR A 145 -10.55 -4.46 15.50
C THR A 145 -10.87 -3.38 16.54
N GLY A 146 -10.77 -3.70 17.83
CA GLY A 146 -10.99 -2.73 18.92
C GLY A 146 -10.02 -1.56 18.86
N VAL A 147 -8.73 -1.82 18.64
CA VAL A 147 -7.72 -0.77 18.44
C VAL A 147 -8.05 0.07 17.21
N TRP A 148 -8.45 -0.55 16.10
CA TRP A 148 -8.84 0.19 14.90
C TRP A 148 -10.07 1.08 15.14
N ILE A 149 -11.08 0.63 15.89
CA ILE A 149 -12.24 1.45 16.25
C ILE A 149 -11.79 2.69 17.02
N ILE A 150 -10.97 2.51 18.05
CA ILE A 150 -10.50 3.61 18.90
C ILE A 150 -9.71 4.64 18.08
N CYS A 151 -8.76 4.17 17.24
CA CYS A 151 -7.91 5.05 16.45
C CYS A 151 -8.59 5.61 15.20
N GLY A 152 -9.56 4.90 14.61
CA GLY A 152 -10.22 5.28 13.36
C GLY A 152 -11.43 6.20 13.57
N THR A 153 -12.14 6.07 14.67
CA THR A 153 -13.34 6.86 14.96
C THR A 153 -13.11 8.38 14.93
N PRO A 154 -12.02 8.93 15.47
CA PRO A 154 -11.77 10.39 15.43
C PRO A 154 -11.73 10.95 14.00
N TRP A 155 -11.26 10.16 13.03
CA TRP A 155 -11.23 10.59 11.63
C TRP A 155 -12.61 10.97 11.10
N PHE A 156 -13.66 10.24 11.45
CA PHE A 156 -15.02 10.51 10.99
C PHE A 156 -15.58 11.86 11.46
N PHE A 157 -15.09 12.36 12.59
CA PHE A 157 -15.48 13.68 13.11
C PHE A 157 -14.62 14.80 12.53
N LEU A 158 -13.34 14.54 12.32
CA LEU A 158 -12.36 15.54 11.88
C LEU A 158 -12.39 15.75 10.35
N GLU A 159 -12.84 14.77 9.56
CA GLU A 159 -12.90 14.91 8.11
C GLU A 159 -13.96 15.92 7.69
N LYS A 160 -13.50 17.02 7.07
CA LYS A 160 -14.36 18.04 6.50
C LYS A 160 -14.76 17.65 5.08
N PRO A 161 -16.05 17.69 4.70
CA PRO A 161 -16.49 17.41 3.34
C PRO A 161 -15.93 18.47 2.39
N ARG A 162 -15.20 18.01 1.37
CA ARG A 162 -14.64 18.85 0.31
C ARG A 162 -15.31 18.46 -0.99
N ALA A 163 -16.48 19.04 -1.26
CA ALA A 163 -17.28 18.64 -2.39
C ALA A 163 -17.06 19.60 -3.57
N ALA A 164 -16.67 19.04 -4.71
CA ALA A 164 -16.91 19.70 -5.98
C ALA A 164 -18.37 19.47 -6.40
N ALA A 165 -19.02 20.50 -6.95
CA ALA A 165 -20.38 20.37 -7.45
C ALA A 165 -20.44 19.38 -8.62
N LEU A 166 -21.47 18.53 -8.65
CA LEU A 166 -21.71 17.62 -9.76
C LEU A 166 -22.09 18.46 -11.02
N PRO A 167 -21.55 18.15 -12.20
CA PRO A 167 -21.96 18.79 -13.43
C PRO A 167 -23.47 18.64 -13.67
N LYS A 168 -24.13 19.70 -14.12
CA LYS A 168 -25.57 19.70 -14.36
C LYS A 168 -25.94 18.61 -15.37
N GLY A 169 -26.94 17.78 -15.02
CA GLY A 169 -27.46 16.71 -15.90
C GLY A 169 -26.70 15.39 -15.86
N GLU A 170 -25.68 15.24 -15.00
CA GLU A 170 -24.95 13.99 -14.86
C GLU A 170 -25.24 13.27 -13.54
N THR A 171 -25.15 11.92 -13.56
CA THR A 171 -25.22 11.08 -12.36
C THR A 171 -23.81 10.76 -11.85
N TYR A 172 -23.67 10.47 -10.56
CA TYR A 172 -22.38 10.08 -9.95
C TYR A 172 -21.74 8.88 -10.64
N PHE A 173 -22.54 7.92 -11.10
CA PHE A 173 -22.05 6.74 -11.81
C PHE A 173 -21.56 7.12 -13.22
N SER A 174 -22.33 7.92 -13.95
CA SER A 174 -21.97 8.41 -15.30
C SER A 174 -20.67 9.22 -15.28
N VAL A 175 -20.54 10.15 -14.32
CA VAL A 175 -19.29 10.95 -14.17
C VAL A 175 -18.11 10.06 -13.80
N GLY A 176 -18.30 9.09 -12.90
CA GLY A 176 -17.27 8.14 -12.54
C GLY A 176 -16.81 7.30 -13.74
N ALA A 177 -17.75 6.65 -14.42
CA ALA A 177 -17.45 5.83 -15.60
C ALA A 177 -16.79 6.66 -16.72
N LYS A 178 -17.30 7.87 -16.99
CA LYS A 178 -16.69 8.79 -17.95
C LYS A 178 -15.28 9.23 -17.52
N ALA A 179 -15.06 9.48 -16.21
CA ALA A 179 -13.74 9.85 -15.71
C ALA A 179 -12.72 8.74 -15.93
N TYR A 180 -13.08 7.49 -15.61
CA TYR A 180 -12.23 6.32 -15.92
C TYR A 180 -12.01 6.16 -17.41
N TRP A 181 -13.07 6.20 -18.22
CA TRP A 181 -12.98 6.09 -19.66
C TRP A 181 -12.10 7.17 -20.28
N ASN A 182 -12.26 8.41 -19.83
CA ASN A 182 -11.45 9.53 -20.28
C ASN A 182 -9.99 9.39 -19.83
N ALA A 183 -9.73 8.91 -18.62
CA ALA A 183 -8.38 8.62 -18.17
C ALA A 183 -7.71 7.56 -19.06
N PHE A 184 -8.41 6.45 -19.37
CA PHE A 184 -7.92 5.43 -20.30
C PHE A 184 -7.76 5.96 -21.73
N LYS A 185 -8.72 6.70 -22.26
CA LYS A 185 -8.66 7.27 -23.63
C LYS A 185 -7.52 8.27 -23.79
N ARG A 186 -7.12 8.93 -22.71
CA ARG A 186 -6.04 9.93 -22.72
C ARG A 186 -4.67 9.36 -22.32
N ILE A 187 -4.55 8.02 -22.21
CA ILE A 187 -3.27 7.31 -21.97
C ILE A 187 -2.12 7.85 -22.84
N PRO A 188 -2.29 8.06 -24.16
CA PRO A 188 -1.20 8.53 -25.00
C PRO A 188 -0.67 9.92 -24.62
N ARG A 189 -1.48 10.72 -23.90
CA ARG A 189 -1.11 12.08 -23.44
C ARG A 189 -0.41 12.09 -22.09
N LEU A 190 -0.59 11.06 -21.26
CA LEU A 190 -0.02 10.89 -19.94
C LEU A 190 0.97 9.73 -19.92
N THR A 191 1.83 9.65 -20.93
CA THR A 191 2.75 8.52 -21.13
C THR A 191 3.62 8.23 -19.92
N GLN A 192 4.09 9.27 -19.20
CA GLN A 192 4.96 9.10 -18.03
C GLN A 192 4.19 8.51 -16.83
N THR A 193 2.96 8.96 -16.60
CA THR A 193 2.09 8.43 -15.55
C THR A 193 1.75 6.97 -15.81
N TRP A 194 1.44 6.61 -17.06
CA TRP A 194 1.12 5.23 -17.43
C TRP A 194 2.35 4.32 -17.41
N LEU A 195 3.51 4.80 -17.85
CA LEU A 195 4.76 4.06 -17.73
C LEU A 195 5.08 3.78 -16.25
N TYR A 196 4.85 4.76 -15.38
CA TYR A 196 4.99 4.60 -13.94
C TYR A 196 4.01 3.54 -13.38
N LEU A 197 2.73 3.63 -13.76
CA LEU A 197 1.72 2.67 -13.31
C LEU A 197 2.02 1.25 -13.80
N LEU A 198 2.54 1.08 -15.02
CA LEU A 198 2.99 -0.21 -15.54
C LEU A 198 4.19 -0.74 -14.74
N GLY A 199 5.19 0.09 -14.46
CA GLY A 199 6.35 -0.28 -13.65
C GLY A 199 5.94 -0.66 -12.23
N TYR A 200 5.04 0.11 -11.62
CA TYR A 200 4.48 -0.19 -10.30
C TYR A 200 3.67 -1.51 -10.31
N PHE A 201 2.87 -1.75 -11.37
CA PHE A 201 2.17 -3.01 -11.58
C PHE A 201 3.12 -4.20 -11.54
N LEU A 202 4.16 -4.17 -12.35
CA LEU A 202 5.13 -5.26 -12.46
C LEU A 202 5.91 -5.51 -11.15
N ILE A 203 6.33 -4.44 -10.46
CA ILE A 203 7.01 -4.59 -9.15
C ILE A 203 6.05 -5.15 -8.11
N SER A 204 4.82 -4.64 -8.05
CA SER A 204 3.83 -5.10 -7.07
C SER A 204 3.45 -6.57 -7.28
N ASP A 205 3.33 -7.03 -8.53
CA ASP A 205 3.08 -8.43 -8.86
C ASP A 205 4.28 -9.32 -8.53
N GLY A 206 5.48 -8.89 -8.94
CA GLY A 206 6.72 -9.59 -8.59
C GLY A 206 6.89 -9.73 -7.07
N TYR A 207 6.63 -8.65 -6.32
CA TYR A 207 6.69 -8.66 -4.87
C TYR A 207 5.63 -9.57 -4.22
N ALA A 208 4.36 -9.47 -4.66
CA ALA A 208 3.28 -10.33 -4.15
C ALA A 208 3.57 -11.81 -4.43
N THR A 209 4.08 -12.13 -5.62
CA THR A 209 4.50 -13.48 -6.02
C THR A 209 5.65 -13.98 -5.15
N THR A 210 6.68 -13.15 -4.94
CA THR A 210 7.83 -13.47 -4.08
C THR A 210 7.37 -13.82 -2.67
N ASN A 211 6.51 -12.99 -2.07
CA ASN A 211 5.99 -13.22 -0.71
C ASN A 211 5.17 -14.51 -0.62
N GLN A 212 4.42 -14.86 -1.65
CA GLN A 212 3.64 -16.09 -1.65
C GLN A 212 4.53 -17.33 -1.74
N ILE A 213 5.53 -17.33 -2.63
CA ILE A 213 6.51 -18.42 -2.74
C ILE A 213 7.30 -18.55 -1.43
N TYR A 214 7.75 -17.42 -0.88
CA TYR A 214 8.40 -17.36 0.42
C TYR A 214 7.52 -17.97 1.53
N GLY A 215 6.22 -17.62 1.57
CA GLY A 215 5.29 -18.20 2.54
C GLY A 215 5.15 -19.72 2.44
N ILE A 216 5.21 -20.29 1.23
CA ILE A 216 5.24 -21.75 1.02
C ILE A 216 6.55 -22.34 1.58
N CYS A 217 7.70 -21.73 1.26
CA CYS A 217 9.01 -22.16 1.79
C CYS A 217 9.05 -22.06 3.32
N GLN A 218 8.57 -20.95 3.87
CA GLN A 218 8.48 -20.72 5.30
C GLN A 218 7.68 -21.80 6.02
N ASN A 219 6.49 -22.15 5.52
CA ASN A 219 5.64 -23.18 6.10
C ASN A 219 6.27 -24.59 6.00
N ALA A 220 7.11 -24.85 5.01
CA ALA A 220 7.83 -26.11 4.87
C ALA A 220 8.98 -26.26 5.89
N ILE A 221 9.60 -25.14 6.30
CA ILE A 221 10.76 -25.13 7.19
C ILE A 221 10.35 -25.08 8.66
N VAL A 222 9.30 -24.35 8.99
CA VAL A 222 8.90 -24.08 10.38
C VAL A 222 7.40 -24.25 10.56
N SER A 223 7.03 -25.11 11.50
CA SER A 223 5.64 -25.17 12.00
C SER A 223 5.41 -24.03 12.99
N TYR A 224 4.79 -22.94 12.52
CA TYR A 224 4.53 -21.79 13.38
C TYR A 224 3.30 -21.98 14.27
N SER A 225 3.50 -21.80 15.59
CA SER A 225 2.40 -21.51 16.50
C SER A 225 1.90 -20.07 16.30
N THR A 226 0.70 -19.76 16.79
CA THR A 226 0.16 -18.37 16.77
C THR A 226 1.10 -17.39 17.47
N THR A 227 1.77 -17.80 18.55
CA THR A 227 2.75 -16.98 19.27
C THR A 227 3.98 -16.67 18.42
N THR A 228 4.64 -17.68 17.84
CA THR A 228 5.84 -17.49 17.01
C THR A 228 5.52 -16.65 15.77
N SER A 229 4.34 -16.87 15.15
CA SER A 229 3.88 -16.02 14.04
C SER A 229 3.69 -14.57 14.48
N THR A 230 3.12 -14.35 15.67
CA THR A 230 2.90 -12.98 16.20
C THR A 230 4.23 -12.31 16.52
N GLU A 231 5.20 -13.02 17.10
CA GLU A 231 6.56 -12.53 17.34
C GLU A 231 7.24 -12.09 16.03
N LEU A 232 7.14 -12.92 14.98
CA LEU A 232 7.67 -12.59 13.67
C LEU A 232 7.02 -11.32 13.10
N TYR A 233 5.71 -11.17 13.21
CA TYR A 233 4.99 -9.98 12.77
C TYR A 233 5.36 -8.73 13.57
N ILE A 234 5.71 -8.86 14.86
CA ILE A 234 6.24 -7.75 15.67
C ILE A 234 7.58 -7.28 15.10
N VAL A 235 8.49 -8.23 14.82
CA VAL A 235 9.79 -7.91 14.19
C VAL A 235 9.60 -7.21 12.84
N GLN A 236 8.65 -7.69 12.01
CA GLN A 236 8.29 -7.06 10.75
C GLN A 236 7.76 -5.62 10.95
N GLY A 237 6.88 -5.41 11.92
CA GLY A 237 6.34 -4.08 12.24
C GLY A 237 7.41 -3.08 12.67
N LEU A 238 8.34 -3.49 13.53
CA LEU A 238 9.49 -2.69 13.95
C LEU A 238 10.41 -2.38 12.77
N SER A 239 10.68 -3.36 11.92
CA SER A 239 11.52 -3.19 10.72
C SER A 239 10.88 -2.24 9.72
N ASN A 240 9.55 -2.29 9.53
CA ASN A 240 8.80 -1.33 8.73
C ASN A 240 8.97 0.11 9.25
N ALA A 241 8.77 0.32 10.55
CA ALA A 241 8.93 1.64 11.18
C ALA A 241 10.36 2.16 11.04
N PHE A 242 11.36 1.31 11.28
CA PHE A 242 12.78 1.62 11.14
C PHE A 242 13.12 2.00 9.69
N GLY A 243 12.67 1.22 8.70
CA GLY A 243 12.91 1.48 7.29
C GLY A 243 12.34 2.84 6.86
N ILE A 244 11.08 3.14 7.21
CA ILE A 244 10.46 4.43 6.92
C ILE A 244 11.26 5.57 7.54
N MET A 245 11.66 5.44 8.80
CA MET A 245 12.42 6.48 9.52
C MET A 245 13.77 6.73 8.85
N VAL A 246 14.52 5.68 8.52
CA VAL A 246 15.84 5.78 7.87
C VAL A 246 15.74 6.47 6.51
N PHE A 247 14.84 6.02 5.64
CA PHE A 247 14.67 6.61 4.31
C PHE A 247 14.17 8.06 4.38
N TRP A 248 13.28 8.38 5.33
CA TRP A 248 12.83 9.75 5.56
C TRP A 248 13.98 10.65 6.05
N LEU A 249 14.81 10.19 6.98
CA LEU A 249 15.97 10.95 7.45
C LEU A 249 16.99 11.21 6.34
N ILE A 250 17.26 10.19 5.50
CA ILE A 250 18.11 10.32 4.31
C ILE A 250 17.55 11.39 3.38
N GLN A 251 16.27 11.31 3.06
CA GLN A 251 15.63 12.28 2.18
C GLN A 251 15.68 13.69 2.75
N ARG A 252 15.36 13.86 4.04
CA ARG A 252 15.37 15.15 4.73
C ARG A 252 16.78 15.77 4.77
N ARG A 253 17.80 14.94 5.04
CA ARG A 253 19.20 15.42 5.17
C ARG A 253 19.81 15.80 3.84
N TYR A 254 19.57 14.99 2.80
CA TYR A 254 20.23 15.14 1.50
C TYR A 254 19.30 15.73 0.42
N LYS A 255 18.04 16.05 0.73
CA LYS A 255 17.03 16.57 -0.20
C LYS A 255 16.91 15.74 -1.49
N VAL A 256 17.04 14.44 -1.36
CA VAL A 256 17.03 13.50 -2.48
C VAL A 256 15.66 13.50 -3.17
N ARG A 257 15.64 13.46 -4.51
CA ARG A 257 14.40 13.39 -5.30
C ARG A 257 13.65 12.10 -5.01
N THR A 258 12.31 12.18 -4.93
CA THR A 258 11.42 11.03 -4.64
C THR A 258 11.70 9.84 -5.54
N LYS A 259 11.90 10.08 -6.86
CA LYS A 259 12.23 9.02 -7.83
C LYS A 259 13.49 8.24 -7.44
N LEU A 260 14.57 8.93 -7.04
CA LEU A 260 15.83 8.26 -6.70
C LEU A 260 15.69 7.38 -5.46
N ILE A 261 14.97 7.86 -4.43
CA ILE A 261 14.69 7.06 -3.23
C ILE A 261 13.83 5.84 -3.57
N LEU A 262 12.81 6.02 -4.41
CA LEU A 262 11.97 4.92 -4.88
C LEU A 262 12.82 3.87 -5.63
N MET A 263 13.73 4.30 -6.51
CA MET A 263 14.62 3.40 -7.24
C MET A 263 15.55 2.61 -6.30
N ILE A 264 16.09 3.27 -5.26
CA ILE A 264 16.90 2.60 -4.24
C ILE A 264 16.07 1.52 -3.52
N ASN A 265 14.84 1.85 -3.11
CA ASN A 265 13.93 0.89 -2.48
C ASN A 265 13.58 -0.27 -3.40
N CYS A 266 13.31 -0.01 -4.68
CA CYS A 266 13.07 -1.07 -5.67
C CYS A 266 14.31 -1.97 -5.84
N GLY A 267 15.52 -1.40 -5.73
CA GLY A 267 16.77 -2.17 -5.71
C GLY A 267 16.85 -3.13 -4.52
N PHE A 268 16.44 -2.71 -3.33
CA PHE A 268 16.35 -3.59 -2.16
C PHE A 268 15.30 -4.70 -2.35
N LEU A 269 14.15 -4.40 -2.97
CA LEU A 269 13.15 -5.41 -3.27
C LEU A 269 13.63 -6.47 -4.27
N LEU A 270 14.59 -6.15 -5.15
CA LEU A 270 15.22 -7.11 -6.06
C LEU A 270 16.11 -8.14 -5.33
N VAL A 271 16.71 -7.76 -4.19
CA VAL A 271 17.58 -8.67 -3.42
C VAL A 271 16.80 -9.92 -2.99
N ILE A 272 15.53 -9.79 -2.68
CA ILE A 272 14.70 -10.86 -2.13
C ILE A 272 14.48 -12.02 -3.11
N PRO A 273 13.93 -11.79 -4.32
CA PRO A 273 13.79 -12.88 -5.29
C PRO A 273 15.14 -13.41 -5.79
N ILE A 274 16.21 -12.61 -5.80
CA ILE A 274 17.59 -13.09 -6.06
C ILE A 274 18.00 -14.09 -4.99
N TRP A 275 17.75 -13.78 -3.71
CA TRP A 275 18.01 -14.70 -2.60
C TRP A 275 17.27 -16.03 -2.78
N GLY A 276 15.96 -15.98 -3.14
CA GLY A 276 15.18 -17.19 -3.43
C GLY A 276 15.72 -17.98 -4.63
N CYS A 277 16.22 -17.32 -5.68
CA CYS A 277 16.82 -17.98 -6.84
C CYS A 277 18.09 -18.78 -6.47
N ILE A 278 18.87 -18.34 -5.49
CA ILE A 278 20.04 -19.07 -5.02
C ILE A 278 19.65 -20.44 -4.46
N GLY A 279 18.47 -20.52 -3.79
CA GLY A 279 17.93 -21.75 -3.24
C GLY A 279 17.58 -22.84 -4.27
N ILE A 280 17.61 -22.53 -5.60
CA ILE A 280 17.45 -23.55 -6.65
C ILE A 280 18.68 -24.44 -6.75
N GLY A 281 19.87 -23.89 -6.48
CA GLY A 281 21.16 -24.58 -6.69
C GLY A 281 21.83 -25.06 -5.41
N THR A 282 21.32 -24.71 -4.22
CA THR A 282 21.93 -25.09 -2.96
C THR A 282 20.91 -25.18 -1.84
N ASP A 283 21.05 -26.19 -0.99
CA ASP A 283 20.20 -26.38 0.21
C ASP A 283 20.72 -25.61 1.44
N LYS A 284 21.88 -24.94 1.31
CA LYS A 284 22.51 -24.22 2.42
C LYS A 284 22.02 -22.79 2.58
N PHE A 285 21.46 -22.21 1.51
CA PHE A 285 21.02 -20.82 1.45
C PHE A 285 19.88 -20.67 0.43
N GLY A 286 19.02 -19.68 0.62
CA GLY A 286 17.89 -19.45 -0.29
C GLY A 286 16.56 -19.92 0.27
N PHE A 287 16.27 -19.59 1.53
CA PHE A 287 15.07 -19.98 2.28
C PHE A 287 15.00 -21.48 2.54
N HIS A 288 16.08 -22.06 3.04
CA HIS A 288 16.16 -23.42 3.54
C HIS A 288 16.34 -23.49 5.06
N ASN A 289 16.67 -22.37 5.71
CA ASN A 289 17.00 -22.32 7.13
C ASN A 289 16.08 -21.37 7.91
N VAL A 290 15.83 -21.69 9.19
CA VAL A 290 14.99 -20.88 10.08
C VAL A 290 15.51 -19.45 10.24
N TRP A 291 16.84 -19.26 10.35
CA TRP A 291 17.42 -17.92 10.48
C TRP A 291 17.19 -17.03 9.25
N GLU A 292 17.07 -17.61 8.06
CA GLU A 292 16.79 -16.87 6.83
C GLU A 292 15.39 -16.26 6.86
N VAL A 293 14.43 -16.93 7.51
CA VAL A 293 13.07 -16.43 7.71
C VAL A 293 13.07 -15.15 8.54
N TRP A 294 13.85 -15.12 9.61
CA TRP A 294 13.99 -13.93 10.45
C TRP A 294 14.74 -12.80 9.73
N ALA A 295 15.85 -13.13 9.07
CA ALA A 295 16.62 -12.16 8.29
C ALA A 295 15.82 -11.56 7.14
N PHE A 296 15.07 -12.40 6.41
CA PHE A 296 14.14 -11.93 5.37
C PHE A 296 13.13 -10.95 5.94
N SER A 297 12.47 -11.30 7.04
CA SER A 297 11.44 -10.46 7.66
C SER A 297 11.95 -9.07 8.03
N VAL A 298 13.22 -8.96 8.46
CA VAL A 298 13.83 -7.66 8.75
C VAL A 298 14.12 -6.88 7.46
N ILE A 299 14.78 -7.51 6.48
CA ILE A 299 15.24 -6.85 5.25
C ILE A 299 14.04 -6.45 4.38
N ASP A 300 13.10 -7.37 4.19
CA ASP A 300 11.90 -7.15 3.38
C ASP A 300 11.07 -5.99 3.93
N CYS A 301 10.74 -6.06 5.21
CA CYS A 301 9.89 -5.05 5.84
C CYS A 301 10.57 -3.68 5.93
N ALA A 302 11.88 -3.62 6.12
CA ALA A 302 12.62 -2.36 6.08
C ALA A 302 12.62 -1.70 4.69
N ALA A 303 12.46 -2.46 3.61
CA ALA A 303 12.40 -1.96 2.24
C ALA A 303 10.96 -1.69 1.75
N VAL A 304 10.03 -2.56 2.10
CA VAL A 304 8.66 -2.56 1.57
C VAL A 304 7.82 -1.37 2.04
N ALA A 305 7.91 -1.01 3.30
CA ALA A 305 7.12 0.09 3.83
C ALA A 305 7.52 1.44 3.23
N PRO A 306 8.82 1.79 3.12
CA PRO A 306 9.25 2.95 2.35
C PRO A 306 8.85 2.87 0.87
N PHE A 307 8.93 1.70 0.23
CA PHE A 307 8.50 1.53 -1.15
C PHE A 307 7.07 2.01 -1.37
N TYR A 308 6.11 1.55 -0.58
CA TYR A 308 4.70 1.98 -0.72
C TYR A 308 4.52 3.48 -0.41
N ALA A 309 5.23 4.01 0.59
CA ALA A 309 5.17 5.42 0.93
C ALA A 309 5.66 6.32 -0.21
N PHE A 310 6.83 6.00 -0.78
CA PHE A 310 7.42 6.78 -1.87
C PHE A 310 6.74 6.52 -3.20
N ALA A 311 6.18 5.32 -3.45
CA ALA A 311 5.39 5.05 -4.63
C ALA A 311 4.10 5.89 -4.65
N ALA A 312 3.39 5.99 -3.54
CA ALA A 312 2.22 6.86 -3.45
C ALA A 312 2.57 8.34 -3.68
N THR A 313 3.71 8.79 -3.14
CA THR A 313 4.19 10.17 -3.34
C THR A 313 4.62 10.41 -4.79
N MET A 314 5.33 9.48 -5.40
CA MET A 314 5.73 9.55 -6.81
C MET A 314 4.51 9.69 -7.75
N LEU A 315 3.46 8.89 -7.49
CA LEU A 315 2.20 9.04 -8.22
C LEU A 315 1.61 10.46 -8.03
N SER A 316 1.63 10.98 -6.80
CA SER A 316 1.14 12.34 -6.52
C SER A 316 1.89 13.43 -7.28
N ASP A 317 3.18 13.22 -7.59
CA ASP A 317 4.01 14.15 -8.34
C ASP A 317 3.62 14.20 -9.84
N ILE A 318 3.18 13.07 -10.39
CA ILE A 318 2.82 12.91 -11.82
C ILE A 318 1.33 12.63 -12.02
N CYS A 319 0.48 13.13 -11.12
CA CYS A 319 -0.98 13.01 -11.18
C CYS A 319 -1.61 14.35 -11.48
N PRO A 320 -2.57 14.45 -12.43
CA PRO A 320 -3.27 15.68 -12.74
C PRO A 320 -4.01 16.25 -11.52
N LYS A 321 -3.77 17.54 -11.21
CA LYS A 321 -4.43 18.24 -10.10
C LYS A 321 -5.94 18.25 -10.31
N GLY A 322 -6.70 17.95 -9.24
CA GLY A 322 -8.17 17.86 -9.29
C GLY A 322 -8.74 16.52 -9.76
N ARG A 323 -7.88 15.55 -10.15
CA ARG A 323 -8.25 14.16 -10.51
C ARG A 323 -7.55 13.13 -9.64
N GLU A 324 -7.01 13.53 -8.48
CA GLU A 324 -6.22 12.67 -7.59
C GLU A 324 -6.98 11.39 -7.23
N VAL A 325 -8.26 11.49 -6.85
CA VAL A 325 -9.05 10.31 -6.46
C VAL A 325 -9.16 9.31 -7.62
N THR A 326 -9.35 9.78 -8.86
CA THR A 326 -9.43 8.91 -10.03
C THR A 326 -8.12 8.17 -10.27
N PHE A 327 -6.97 8.88 -10.22
CA PHE A 327 -5.67 8.26 -10.47
C PHE A 327 -5.20 7.36 -9.32
N PHE A 328 -5.48 7.74 -8.07
CA PHE A 328 -5.23 6.86 -6.92
C PHE A 328 -6.15 5.63 -6.91
N ALA A 329 -7.38 5.74 -7.42
CA ALA A 329 -8.25 4.58 -7.59
C ALA A 329 -7.74 3.65 -8.71
N ILE A 330 -7.20 4.18 -9.82
CA ILE A 330 -6.50 3.39 -10.85
C ILE A 330 -5.27 2.72 -10.26
N TYR A 331 -4.47 3.44 -9.48
CA TYR A 331 -3.31 2.91 -8.78
C TYR A 331 -3.67 1.77 -7.83
N ALA A 332 -4.74 1.93 -7.04
CA ALA A 332 -5.24 0.89 -6.16
C ALA A 332 -5.77 -0.33 -6.95
N LEU A 333 -6.48 -0.09 -8.07
CA LEU A 333 -6.93 -1.16 -8.95
C LEU A 333 -5.75 -1.92 -9.56
N VAL A 334 -4.76 -1.20 -10.07
CA VAL A 334 -3.51 -1.76 -10.60
C VAL A 334 -2.83 -2.61 -9.54
N SER A 335 -2.63 -2.10 -8.32
CA SER A 335 -2.02 -2.82 -7.21
C SER A 335 -2.77 -4.10 -6.81
N LYS A 336 -4.10 -4.14 -6.97
CA LYS A 336 -4.91 -5.31 -6.59
C LYS A 336 -5.12 -6.30 -7.73
N SER A 337 -5.09 -5.85 -8.98
CA SER A 337 -5.21 -6.72 -10.14
C SER A 337 -3.99 -7.63 -10.34
N THR A 338 -2.85 -7.30 -9.74
CA THR A 338 -1.63 -8.13 -9.78
C THR A 338 -1.69 -9.33 -8.85
N ALA A 339 -2.49 -9.27 -7.79
CA ALA A 339 -2.45 -10.26 -6.71
C ALA A 339 -2.82 -11.71 -7.11
N TRP A 340 -3.27 -11.95 -8.32
CA TRP A 340 -3.66 -13.28 -8.79
C TRP A 340 -2.80 -13.82 -9.96
N ILE A 341 -2.16 -12.95 -10.75
CA ILE A 341 -1.38 -13.37 -11.94
C ILE A 341 -0.13 -14.13 -11.52
N GLY A 342 0.67 -13.52 -10.67
CA GLY A 342 1.89 -14.12 -10.17
C GLY A 342 1.69 -15.47 -9.49
N PRO A 343 0.74 -15.58 -8.53
CA PRO A 343 0.39 -16.85 -7.90
C PRO A 343 -0.02 -17.96 -8.85
N ILE A 344 -0.84 -17.65 -9.86
CA ILE A 344 -1.25 -18.67 -10.84
C ILE A 344 -0.05 -19.17 -11.65
N VAL A 345 0.76 -18.25 -12.18
CA VAL A 345 1.91 -18.63 -13.01
C VAL A 345 2.97 -19.36 -12.19
N SER A 346 3.29 -18.86 -10.98
CA SER A 346 4.25 -19.53 -10.10
C SER A 346 3.73 -20.89 -9.62
N GLY A 347 2.43 -21.02 -9.33
CA GLY A 347 1.80 -22.28 -8.99
C GLY A 347 1.96 -23.32 -10.10
N ILE A 348 1.67 -22.95 -11.35
CA ILE A 348 1.87 -23.84 -12.52
C ILE A 348 3.35 -24.26 -12.66
N ILE A 349 4.29 -23.34 -12.42
CA ILE A 349 5.72 -23.65 -12.48
C ILE A 349 6.10 -24.65 -11.38
N ILE A 350 5.64 -24.41 -10.16
CA ILE A 350 5.90 -25.27 -9.00
C ILE A 350 5.31 -26.67 -9.22
N ASP A 351 4.05 -26.74 -9.64
CA ASP A 351 3.36 -28.02 -9.88
C ASP A 351 4.06 -28.86 -10.96
N ARG A 352 4.49 -28.21 -12.06
CA ARG A 352 5.16 -28.92 -13.15
C ARG A 352 6.60 -29.33 -12.82
N THR A 353 7.25 -28.60 -11.96
CA THR A 353 8.68 -28.85 -11.66
C THR A 353 8.92 -29.60 -10.37
N GLY A 354 7.91 -29.72 -9.50
CA GLY A 354 8.03 -30.30 -8.17
C GLY A 354 8.97 -29.52 -7.24
N ASN A 355 9.32 -28.26 -7.58
CA ASN A 355 10.28 -27.48 -6.83
C ASN A 355 9.78 -26.03 -6.63
N THR A 356 9.51 -25.66 -5.38
CA THR A 356 8.97 -24.35 -5.00
C THR A 356 9.91 -23.20 -5.38
N TRP A 357 11.21 -23.40 -5.28
CA TRP A 357 12.21 -22.35 -5.59
C TRP A 357 12.21 -21.93 -7.05
N LYS A 358 11.80 -22.79 -7.97
CA LYS A 358 11.69 -22.47 -9.40
C LYS A 358 10.63 -21.41 -9.72
N GLY A 359 9.81 -21.02 -8.78
CA GLY A 359 8.92 -19.86 -8.90
C GLY A 359 9.64 -18.50 -8.78
N PHE A 360 10.76 -18.41 -8.05
CA PHE A 360 11.47 -17.15 -7.84
C PHE A 360 12.02 -16.48 -9.12
N PRO A 361 12.57 -17.20 -10.12
CA PRO A 361 13.00 -16.57 -11.38
C PRO A 361 11.89 -15.79 -12.09
N PHE A 362 10.66 -16.29 -12.04
CA PHE A 362 9.52 -15.58 -12.62
C PHE A 362 9.24 -14.26 -11.88
N SER A 363 9.19 -14.30 -10.54
CA SER A 363 8.97 -13.08 -9.74
C SER A 363 10.13 -12.09 -9.89
N LEU A 364 11.37 -12.57 -9.99
CA LEU A 364 12.55 -11.76 -10.29
C LEU A 364 12.42 -11.06 -11.64
N GLY A 365 12.01 -11.79 -12.69
CA GLY A 365 11.79 -11.22 -14.03
C GLY A 365 10.77 -10.09 -14.01
N LEU A 366 9.64 -10.25 -13.29
CA LEU A 366 8.63 -9.20 -13.13
C LEU A 366 9.19 -7.97 -12.41
N THR A 367 9.91 -8.18 -11.29
CA THR A 367 10.47 -7.08 -10.50
C THR A 367 11.55 -6.33 -11.28
N VAL A 368 12.41 -7.01 -12.03
CA VAL A 368 13.42 -6.40 -12.92
C VAL A 368 12.75 -5.60 -14.03
N ALA A 369 11.75 -6.16 -14.70
CA ALA A 369 11.02 -5.45 -15.75
C ALA A 369 10.36 -4.17 -15.20
N GLY A 370 9.75 -4.25 -14.02
CA GLY A 370 9.16 -3.09 -13.36
C GLY A 370 10.20 -2.04 -12.94
N TYR A 371 11.35 -2.47 -12.43
CA TYR A 371 12.48 -1.60 -12.11
C TYR A 371 12.96 -0.83 -13.34
N ILE A 372 13.11 -1.51 -14.48
CA ILE A 372 13.48 -0.91 -15.75
C ILE A 372 12.42 0.11 -16.18
N CYS A 373 11.13 -0.23 -16.14
CA CYS A 373 10.05 0.70 -16.48
C CYS A 373 10.10 1.98 -15.64
N ILE A 374 10.26 1.88 -14.30
CA ILE A 374 10.32 3.05 -13.42
C ILE A 374 11.60 3.88 -13.70
N SER A 375 12.71 3.25 -14.07
CA SER A 375 13.95 3.96 -14.40
C SER A 375 13.77 4.92 -15.59
N PHE A 376 12.97 4.53 -16.57
CA PHE A 376 12.66 5.36 -17.75
C PHE A 376 11.61 6.44 -17.52
N VAL A 377 10.94 6.49 -16.37
CA VAL A 377 9.97 7.55 -16.06
C VAL A 377 10.69 8.89 -15.91
N ASP A 378 10.30 9.87 -16.68
CA ASP A 378 10.74 11.25 -16.55
C ASP A 378 9.69 12.06 -15.77
N VAL A 379 10.05 12.46 -14.54
CA VAL A 379 9.13 13.15 -13.62
C VAL A 379 8.76 14.53 -14.11
N GLU A 380 9.73 15.28 -14.64
CA GLU A 380 9.49 16.66 -15.11
C GLU A 380 8.57 16.65 -16.33
N LYS A 381 8.86 15.78 -17.31
CA LYS A 381 7.98 15.54 -18.44
C LYS A 381 6.60 15.05 -18.03
N GLY A 382 6.53 14.23 -16.96
CA GLY A 382 5.26 13.78 -16.37
C GLY A 382 4.43 14.94 -15.82
N LYS A 383 5.05 15.89 -15.12
CA LYS A 383 4.39 17.11 -14.61
C LYS A 383 3.85 17.97 -15.75
N GLU A 384 4.67 18.24 -16.77
CA GLU A 384 4.23 19.00 -17.95
C GLU A 384 3.03 18.35 -18.65
N GLN A 385 3.02 17.02 -18.79
CA GLN A 385 1.89 16.28 -19.34
C GLN A 385 0.63 16.45 -18.50
N CYS A 386 0.77 16.43 -17.16
CA CYS A 386 -0.34 16.62 -16.23
C CYS A 386 -0.90 18.06 -16.31
N GLU A 387 -0.07 19.07 -16.42
CA GLU A 387 -0.49 20.46 -16.57
C GLU A 387 -1.26 20.68 -17.89
N ARG A 388 -0.73 20.17 -19.00
CA ARG A 388 -1.46 20.21 -20.29
C ARG A 388 -2.80 19.49 -20.21
N TYR A 389 -2.85 18.36 -19.51
CA TYR A 389 -4.10 17.62 -19.30
C TYR A 389 -5.14 18.46 -18.54
N VAL A 390 -4.72 19.19 -17.50
CA VAL A 390 -5.60 20.07 -16.71
C VAL A 390 -6.11 21.25 -17.57
N LEU A 391 -5.23 21.86 -18.36
CA LEU A 391 -5.59 22.94 -19.28
C LEU A 391 -6.58 22.53 -20.38
N GLU A 392 -6.52 21.27 -20.82
CA GLU A 392 -7.41 20.74 -21.86
C GLU A 392 -8.72 20.17 -21.32
N ASP A 393 -8.90 20.07 -19.99
CA ASP A 393 -10.13 19.54 -19.39
C ASP A 393 -11.06 20.68 -18.94
N PRO A 394 -12.15 20.96 -19.71
CA PRO A 394 -13.08 22.07 -19.42
C PRO A 394 -13.76 21.93 -18.05
N THR A 395 -13.78 20.70 -17.48
CA THR A 395 -14.43 20.42 -16.19
C THR A 395 -13.55 20.81 -15.01
N LEU A 396 -12.23 20.99 -15.24
CA LEU A 396 -11.26 21.40 -14.23
C LEU A 396 -11.02 22.92 -14.24
N GLN A 397 -11.12 23.56 -15.39
CA GLN A 397 -10.97 25.04 -15.53
C GLN A 397 -12.04 25.85 -14.78
N LYS A 398 -13.20 25.27 -14.48
CA LYS A 398 -14.30 25.93 -13.72
C LYS A 398 -14.13 25.88 -12.20
N LYS A 399 -13.01 25.36 -11.68
CA LYS A 399 -12.75 25.18 -10.24
C LYS A 399 -11.75 26.18 -9.64
N GLU A 400 -11.12 27.03 -10.45
CA GLU A 400 -10.38 28.20 -10.00
C GLU A 400 -11.31 29.42 -9.92
#